data_e8e0f27a7c22c6e64bdbbf19d1ef7013
#
_entry.id   e8e0f27a7c22c6e64bdbbf19d1ef7013
#
_cell.length_a   1.000
_cell.length_b   1.000
_cell.length_c   1.000
_cell.angle_alpha   90.00
_cell.angle_beta   90.00
_cell.angle_gamma   90.00
#
_symmetry.space_group_name_H-M   'P 1'
#
loop_
_entity.id
_entity.type
_entity.pdbx_description
1 polymer ?
#
loop_
_entity_poly.entity_id
_entity_poly.type
_entity_poly.pdbx_seq_one_letter_code
_entity_poly.pdbx_strand_id
1 'polypeptide(L)'
;MDSQTLMISRRNLVGGAVLGAAGTAVLAGCGSAEHPQGGSSAVGPKSAVTVAMSPDSEPASGFDPCIDWGCGEHVHEPLVQSTLIVTNKDMEFENDLAVSYDCSADNLVWTFEIRDDVRFSDGEPLTASDVAFTINTIRTSEQAQADLSMVKDAVATSDTLVEIHLSKPYNALLYTLAVMGVVPEHAYGPKYGEKPVGSGRYLMKQWDRGQQVIFEVNPEYYGDKPNIKQLTVVFMDEDAALAAVKGGSVDVAYTSPTYADQKVTDYGLEAYKTVDSRGLNLPVIPAGSVKTDAGKEYAAGNDVTCSLEMRRAINMAIDRDAFIDQVLNGHGTPAYSIGDGMPWASDDMKLKTDVDGAKSLLDRAGWKLGDDGVRQKDGVRAELTLYYTAGDSARQAMANEFANQMKEIGVKVTPAGKSWDEIYEHQFTDPVMWGWGSNSPSDVYEINYSKGAMNYACYASDTTDAYLDQALAQPEVAASYPFWHKAQWDGQEGIAPQGSATWVWLANVDHLYWVRKGLHVAEQKLQPHGHGWSVVNNVDAWNWD
;
A
#
# COMPACT_ATOMS: atom_id res chain seq x y z
N MET A 1 -10.55 23.14 -29.30
CA MET A 1 -9.94 22.17 -28.40
C MET A 1 -9.74 22.88 -27.10
N ASP A 2 -10.73 22.77 -26.23
CA ASP A 2 -10.67 23.41 -24.90
C ASP A 2 -9.65 22.67 -24.05
N SER A 3 -8.76 23.45 -23.43
CA SER A 3 -7.79 22.95 -22.48
C SER A 3 -8.54 22.42 -21.25
N GLN A 4 -8.75 21.11 -21.19
CA GLN A 4 -9.21 20.48 -19.95
C GLN A 4 -8.14 20.70 -18.88
N THR A 5 -8.49 21.45 -17.86
CA THR A 5 -7.64 21.63 -16.69
C THR A 5 -7.75 20.38 -15.85
N LEU A 6 -6.73 19.53 -15.88
CA LEU A 6 -6.62 18.38 -15.00
C LEU A 6 -6.41 18.91 -13.57
N MET A 7 -7.33 18.62 -12.66
CA MET A 7 -7.25 19.10 -11.29
C MET A 7 -6.68 17.98 -10.40
N ILE A 8 -5.46 18.15 -9.92
CA ILE A 8 -4.82 17.25 -8.98
C ILE A 8 -5.21 17.65 -7.55
N SER A 9 -5.67 16.70 -6.75
CA SER A 9 -6.05 16.91 -5.36
C SER A 9 -4.88 17.38 -4.49
N ARG A 10 -5.17 18.15 -3.43
CA ARG A 10 -4.18 18.76 -2.52
C ARG A 10 -3.35 17.75 -1.70
N ARG A 11 -3.76 16.50 -1.60
CA ARG A 11 -3.22 15.51 -0.65
C ARG A 11 -1.78 15.06 -0.92
N ASN A 12 -1.31 15.07 -2.16
CA ASN A 12 0.00 14.49 -2.53
C ASN A 12 1.18 15.47 -2.46
N LEU A 13 1.14 16.50 -1.64
CA LEU A 13 2.11 17.59 -1.68
C LEU A 13 2.91 17.83 -0.40
N VAL A 14 2.80 16.95 0.58
CA VAL A 14 3.61 17.02 1.79
C VAL A 14 4.67 15.91 1.75
N GLY A 15 5.51 15.97 0.74
CA GLY A 15 6.76 15.22 0.65
C GLY A 15 7.94 16.18 0.82
N GLY A 16 8.59 16.14 1.98
CA GLY A 16 9.99 16.48 2.10
C GLY A 16 10.38 17.93 2.32
N ALA A 17 10.56 18.32 3.54
CA ALA A 17 11.63 19.23 3.94
C ALA A 17 12.15 18.81 5.33
N VAL A 18 12.99 17.81 5.38
CA VAL A 18 13.86 17.58 6.54
C VAL A 18 15.30 17.84 6.11
N LEU A 19 15.83 18.96 6.55
CA LEU A 19 17.23 19.35 6.41
C LEU A 19 18.12 18.37 7.19
N GLY A 20 18.91 17.59 6.49
CA GLY A 20 19.95 16.73 7.06
C GLY A 20 21.07 17.53 7.68
N ALA A 21 21.30 17.39 8.96
CA ALA A 21 22.52 17.81 9.64
C ALA A 21 23.43 16.59 9.80
N ALA A 22 24.51 16.53 8.99
CA ALA A 22 25.56 15.54 9.12
C ALA A 22 26.38 15.80 10.39
N GLY A 23 26.30 14.87 11.34
CA GLY A 23 27.15 14.84 12.54
C GLY A 23 28.10 13.64 12.47
N THR A 24 29.38 13.91 12.23
CA THR A 24 30.48 12.95 12.34
C THR A 24 30.69 12.57 13.80
N ALA A 25 30.52 11.31 14.16
CA ALA A 25 30.95 10.78 15.45
C ALA A 25 32.10 9.79 15.30
N VAL A 26 33.14 10.05 16.07
CA VAL A 26 34.43 9.37 16.14
C VAL A 26 34.30 8.03 16.86
N LEU A 27 34.87 6.99 16.27
CA LEU A 27 35.10 5.67 16.86
C LEU A 27 36.24 5.73 17.89
N ALA A 28 36.01 5.36 19.14
CA ALA A 28 37.04 4.78 20.00
C ALA A 28 36.42 4.07 21.21
N GLY A 29 36.79 2.82 21.45
CA GLY A 29 36.62 2.17 22.73
C GLY A 29 36.39 0.65 22.68
N CYS A 30 37.46 -0.15 22.50
CA CYS A 30 37.47 -1.57 22.83
C CYS A 30 37.29 -1.77 24.34
N GLY A 31 36.25 -2.53 24.69
CA GLY A 31 36.08 -3.06 26.06
C GLY A 31 35.59 -4.48 25.98
N SER A 32 36.48 -5.44 26.30
CA SER A 32 36.18 -6.86 26.40
C SER A 32 35.22 -7.10 27.59
N ALA A 33 34.06 -7.63 27.35
CA ALA A 33 33.18 -8.16 28.39
C ALA A 33 33.09 -9.68 28.25
N GLU A 34 33.46 -10.36 29.33
CA GLU A 34 33.43 -11.81 29.47
C GLU A 34 32.00 -12.36 29.37
N HIS A 35 31.86 -13.43 28.62
CA HIS A 35 30.64 -14.25 28.58
C HIS A 35 30.50 -15.04 29.91
N PRO A 36 29.38 -14.99 30.59
CA PRO A 36 29.04 -16.00 31.59
C PRO A 36 28.54 -17.26 30.86
N GLN A 37 29.30 -18.33 31.00
CA GLN A 37 28.82 -19.68 30.70
C GLN A 37 27.86 -20.14 31.77
N GLY A 38 26.76 -20.75 31.34
CA GLY A 38 26.20 -21.85 32.06
C GLY A 38 24.90 -21.64 32.79
N GLY A 39 23.93 -22.35 32.36
CA GLY A 39 22.72 -22.71 33.08
C GLY A 39 21.67 -23.18 32.07
N SER A 40 21.61 -24.49 31.85
CA SER A 40 20.44 -25.11 31.21
C SER A 40 19.24 -24.90 32.14
N SER A 41 18.61 -23.75 32.03
CA SER A 41 17.29 -23.50 32.61
C SER A 41 16.29 -24.13 31.63
N ALA A 42 15.36 -24.92 32.15
CA ALA A 42 14.20 -25.37 31.39
C ALA A 42 13.56 -24.11 30.76
N VAL A 43 13.65 -24.00 29.44
CA VAL A 43 13.11 -22.88 28.69
C VAL A 43 11.60 -23.01 28.82
N GLY A 44 10.99 -22.14 29.59
CA GLY A 44 9.54 -21.94 29.55
C GLY A 44 9.10 -21.58 28.13
N PRO A 45 7.82 -21.69 27.78
CA PRO A 45 7.34 -21.39 26.43
C PRO A 45 7.84 -20.00 26.01
N LYS A 46 8.47 -19.92 24.85
CA LYS A 46 8.89 -18.64 24.30
C LYS A 46 7.64 -17.78 24.11
N SER A 47 7.72 -16.52 24.49
CA SER A 47 6.60 -15.57 24.40
C SER A 47 7.00 -14.26 23.72
N ALA A 48 8.17 -14.22 23.11
CA ALA A 48 8.68 -13.09 22.37
C ALA A 48 9.01 -13.49 20.93
N VAL A 49 8.85 -12.54 20.01
CA VAL A 49 9.17 -12.70 18.58
C VAL A 49 9.90 -11.45 18.09
N THR A 50 10.96 -11.66 17.31
CA THR A 50 11.68 -10.59 16.60
C THR A 50 11.43 -10.75 15.10
N VAL A 51 10.88 -9.69 14.48
CA VAL A 51 10.54 -9.61 13.04
C VAL A 51 11.44 -8.58 12.36
N ALA A 52 12.16 -8.98 11.32
CA ALA A 52 12.93 -8.06 10.49
C ALA A 52 12.09 -7.59 9.29
N MET A 53 12.04 -6.28 9.09
CA MET A 53 11.36 -5.60 7.98
C MET A 53 12.35 -4.67 7.27
N SER A 54 11.99 -4.20 6.07
CA SER A 54 12.82 -3.22 5.35
C SER A 54 12.84 -1.87 6.08
N PRO A 55 13.86 -1.01 5.83
CA PRO A 55 13.90 0.34 6.41
C PRO A 55 12.68 1.19 6.02
N ASP A 56 12.14 1.01 4.80
CA ASP A 56 10.95 1.71 4.32
C ASP A 56 9.67 1.32 5.08
N SER A 57 9.74 0.27 5.91
CA SER A 57 8.63 -0.14 6.79
C SER A 57 8.52 0.73 8.04
N GLU A 58 9.53 1.53 8.38
CA GLU A 58 9.46 2.41 9.54
C GLU A 58 8.49 3.57 9.28
N PRO A 59 7.44 3.77 10.12
CA PRO A 59 6.50 4.86 9.92
C PRO A 59 7.17 6.23 10.06
N ALA A 60 7.19 7.03 8.98
CA ALA A 60 7.86 8.33 8.98
C ALA A 60 7.26 9.30 10.00
N SER A 61 5.93 9.32 10.11
CA SER A 61 5.16 10.18 11.03
C SER A 61 4.92 9.55 12.41
N GLY A 62 5.37 8.31 12.63
CA GLY A 62 5.14 7.55 13.85
C GLY A 62 3.84 6.76 13.83
N PHE A 63 3.44 6.29 14.99
CA PHE A 63 2.30 5.39 15.17
C PHE A 63 1.01 6.19 15.45
N ASP A 64 0.71 7.16 14.59
CA ASP A 64 -0.44 8.08 14.68
C ASP A 64 -1.45 7.82 13.56
N PRO A 65 -2.60 7.17 13.86
CA PRO A 65 -3.64 6.91 12.86
C PRO A 65 -4.27 8.16 12.25
N CYS A 66 -4.14 9.33 12.89
CA CYS A 66 -4.70 10.59 12.39
C CYS A 66 -3.81 11.29 11.37
N ILE A 67 -2.58 10.81 11.20
CA ILE A 67 -1.65 11.33 10.20
C ILE A 67 -1.36 10.23 9.19
N ASP A 68 -0.50 9.30 9.58
CA ASP A 68 0.03 8.27 8.72
C ASP A 68 0.49 7.09 9.59
N TRP A 69 -0.45 6.26 10.04
CA TRP A 69 -0.11 4.96 10.54
C TRP A 69 0.08 4.03 9.36
N GLY A 70 1.28 4.04 8.78
CA GLY A 70 1.58 3.23 7.62
C GLY A 70 2.95 3.52 7.05
N CYS A 71 3.21 3.03 5.86
CA CYS A 71 4.44 3.24 5.12
C CYS A 71 4.10 3.80 3.75
N GLY A 72 4.62 4.97 3.45
CA GLY A 72 4.29 5.68 2.24
C GLY A 72 2.81 6.06 2.21
N GLU A 73 2.08 5.61 1.20
CA GLU A 73 0.66 5.93 0.99
C GLU A 73 -0.28 4.81 1.45
N HIS A 74 0.22 3.85 2.27
CA HIS A 74 -0.53 2.67 2.68
C HIS A 74 -0.79 2.66 4.18
N VAL A 75 -2.05 2.56 4.56
CA VAL A 75 -2.51 2.46 5.96
C VAL A 75 -2.55 0.98 6.37
N HIS A 76 -2.08 0.68 7.57
CA HIS A 76 -2.08 -0.67 8.13
C HIS A 76 -3.02 -0.80 9.32
N GLU A 77 -3.43 -2.04 9.61
CA GLU A 77 -4.15 -2.35 10.83
C GLU A 77 -3.28 -2.04 12.05
N PRO A 78 -3.78 -1.25 13.02
CA PRO A 78 -2.98 -0.84 14.16
C PRO A 78 -2.82 -1.98 15.19
N LEU A 79 -1.67 -2.01 15.86
CA LEU A 79 -1.41 -2.90 16.99
C LEU A 79 -1.72 -2.22 18.34
N VAL A 80 -1.53 -0.90 18.40
CA VAL A 80 -1.63 -0.10 19.64
C VAL A 80 -3.03 0.46 19.84
N GLN A 81 -3.72 0.81 18.78
CA GLN A 81 -5.10 1.30 18.81
C GLN A 81 -6.05 0.16 18.43
N SER A 82 -7.31 0.26 18.87
CA SER A 82 -8.42 -0.57 18.37
C SER A 82 -9.17 0.17 17.28
N THR A 83 -9.85 -0.56 16.40
CA THR A 83 -10.67 -0.02 15.32
C THR A 83 -12.16 -0.23 15.61
N LEU A 84 -13.07 0.42 14.89
CA LEU A 84 -14.50 0.17 15.06
C LEU A 84 -14.87 -1.25 14.63
N ILE A 85 -14.33 -1.68 13.51
CA ILE A 85 -14.52 -2.99 12.90
C ILE A 85 -13.17 -3.50 12.39
N VAL A 86 -13.07 -4.78 12.07
CA VAL A 86 -11.91 -5.42 11.42
C VAL A 86 -12.37 -6.23 10.21
N THR A 87 -11.46 -6.65 9.37
CA THR A 87 -11.71 -7.66 8.35
C THR A 87 -11.15 -9.01 8.78
N ASN A 88 -11.94 -10.09 8.65
CA ASN A 88 -11.48 -11.45 8.89
C ASN A 88 -10.66 -12.01 7.71
N LYS A 89 -10.26 -13.28 7.80
CA LYS A 89 -9.45 -13.95 6.75
C LYS A 89 -10.18 -14.07 5.40
N ASP A 90 -11.50 -14.05 5.40
CA ASP A 90 -12.35 -14.13 4.20
C ASP A 90 -12.76 -12.73 3.70
N MET A 91 -12.14 -11.66 4.27
CA MET A 91 -12.40 -10.25 3.95
C MET A 91 -13.79 -9.75 4.31
N GLU A 92 -14.50 -10.44 5.22
CA GLU A 92 -15.76 -10.01 5.76
C GLU A 92 -15.54 -9.08 6.96
N PHE A 93 -16.44 -8.10 7.16
CA PHE A 93 -16.37 -7.20 8.30
C PHE A 93 -16.86 -7.87 9.57
N GLU A 94 -16.06 -7.74 10.64
CA GLU A 94 -16.40 -8.17 11.99
C GLU A 94 -16.32 -6.98 12.96
N ASN A 95 -17.12 -7.02 14.01
CA ASN A 95 -17.09 -5.99 15.06
C ASN A 95 -15.80 -6.11 15.90
N ASP A 96 -15.25 -4.93 16.29
CA ASP A 96 -14.17 -4.82 17.29
C ASP A 96 -14.63 -3.90 18.42
N LEU A 97 -14.42 -2.57 18.33
CA LEU A 97 -15.03 -1.63 19.29
C LEU A 97 -16.53 -1.53 19.10
N ALA A 98 -17.03 -1.61 17.87
CA ALA A 98 -18.46 -1.63 17.61
C ALA A 98 -19.09 -2.94 18.12
N VAL A 99 -20.28 -2.86 18.69
CA VAL A 99 -21.15 -4.01 18.98
C VAL A 99 -22.20 -4.17 17.89
N SER A 100 -22.57 -3.07 17.24
CA SER A 100 -23.45 -3.05 16.07
C SER A 100 -23.22 -1.77 15.26
N TYR A 101 -23.61 -1.81 13.99
CA TYR A 101 -23.67 -0.62 13.14
C TYR A 101 -24.77 -0.75 12.10
N ASP A 102 -25.29 0.40 11.63
CA ASP A 102 -26.34 0.49 10.62
C ASP A 102 -26.14 1.75 9.77
N CYS A 103 -26.72 1.77 8.59
CA CYS A 103 -26.70 2.90 7.68
C CYS A 103 -28.12 3.37 7.39
N SER A 104 -28.33 4.69 7.39
CA SER A 104 -29.62 5.29 7.06
C SER A 104 -30.06 4.94 5.63
N ALA A 105 -31.38 4.96 5.39
CA ALA A 105 -31.95 4.57 4.09
C ALA A 105 -31.49 5.42 2.89
N ASP A 106 -30.96 6.62 3.13
CA ASP A 106 -30.36 7.48 2.11
C ASP A 106 -28.84 7.31 2.00
N ASN A 107 -28.26 6.38 2.77
CA ASN A 107 -26.81 6.09 2.86
C ASN A 107 -25.96 7.30 3.26
N LEU A 108 -26.52 8.25 4.02
CA LEU A 108 -25.79 9.47 4.43
C LEU A 108 -25.41 9.48 5.91
N VAL A 109 -25.92 8.57 6.73
CA VAL A 109 -25.59 8.50 8.16
C VAL A 109 -25.27 7.05 8.54
N TRP A 110 -24.04 6.82 8.97
CA TRP A 110 -23.64 5.57 9.61
C TRP A 110 -23.72 5.74 11.12
N THR A 111 -24.39 4.82 11.80
CA THR A 111 -24.52 4.80 13.26
C THR A 111 -23.78 3.58 13.81
N PHE A 112 -22.88 3.81 14.76
CA PHE A 112 -22.15 2.74 15.46
C PHE A 112 -22.49 2.77 16.94
N GLU A 113 -22.92 1.63 17.48
CA GLU A 113 -22.96 1.41 18.91
C GLU A 113 -21.67 0.73 19.34
N ILE A 114 -20.94 1.32 20.28
CA ILE A 114 -19.65 0.81 20.74
C ILE A 114 -19.72 0.22 22.15
N ARG A 115 -18.73 -0.60 22.48
CA ARG A 115 -18.54 -1.19 23.82
C ARG A 115 -18.40 -0.10 24.88
N ASP A 116 -18.80 -0.41 26.11
CA ASP A 116 -18.69 0.46 27.29
C ASP A 116 -17.63 -0.03 28.30
N ASP A 117 -16.96 -1.14 28.00
CA ASP A 117 -15.98 -1.79 28.89
C ASP A 117 -14.51 -1.60 28.45
N VAL A 118 -14.26 -0.78 27.42
CA VAL A 118 -12.91 -0.55 26.88
C VAL A 118 -12.22 0.62 27.57
N ARG A 119 -10.93 0.45 27.86
CA ARG A 119 -10.06 1.51 28.38
C ARG A 119 -8.83 1.70 27.52
N PHE A 120 -8.36 2.92 27.49
CA PHE A 120 -7.01 3.24 27.00
C PHE A 120 -5.94 2.75 27.96
N SER A 121 -4.71 2.68 27.48
CA SER A 121 -3.56 2.18 28.25
C SER A 121 -3.16 3.04 29.46
N ASP A 122 -3.66 4.25 29.55
CA ASP A 122 -3.51 5.14 30.73
C ASP A 122 -4.65 4.99 31.75
N GLY A 123 -5.63 4.12 31.45
CA GLY A 123 -6.75 3.78 32.34
C GLY A 123 -8.03 4.58 32.12
N GLU A 124 -8.01 5.62 31.29
CA GLU A 124 -9.21 6.39 30.95
C GLU A 124 -10.16 5.57 30.06
N PRO A 125 -11.49 5.69 30.20
CA PRO A 125 -12.44 4.97 29.37
C PRO A 125 -12.41 5.46 27.92
N LEU A 126 -12.57 4.52 26.97
CA LEU A 126 -12.82 4.85 25.56
C LEU A 126 -14.32 5.03 25.37
N THR A 127 -14.72 6.15 24.76
CA THR A 127 -16.11 6.50 24.51
C THR A 127 -16.36 6.88 23.04
N ALA A 128 -17.62 7.02 22.67
CA ALA A 128 -18.00 7.50 21.34
C ALA A 128 -17.46 8.90 21.03
N SER A 129 -17.10 9.71 22.07
CA SER A 129 -16.45 11.01 21.87
C SER A 129 -15.06 10.84 21.25
N ASP A 130 -14.29 9.85 21.66
CA ASP A 130 -12.96 9.57 21.12
C ASP A 130 -13.04 9.11 19.66
N VAL A 131 -14.06 8.33 19.32
CA VAL A 131 -14.33 7.93 17.94
C VAL A 131 -14.65 9.16 17.08
N ALA A 132 -15.58 10.00 17.54
CA ALA A 132 -15.96 11.23 16.84
C ALA A 132 -14.77 12.19 16.69
N PHE A 133 -13.97 12.33 17.74
CA PHE A 133 -12.74 13.13 17.74
C PHE A 133 -11.75 12.62 16.68
N THR A 134 -11.49 11.30 16.65
CA THR A 134 -10.57 10.67 15.70
C THR A 134 -10.99 10.95 14.27
N ILE A 135 -12.25 10.67 13.93
CA ILE A 135 -12.79 10.88 12.58
C ILE A 135 -12.70 12.36 12.18
N ASN A 136 -13.10 13.28 13.07
CA ASN A 136 -13.05 14.72 12.79
C ASN A 136 -11.62 15.24 12.66
N THR A 137 -10.67 14.67 13.37
CA THR A 137 -9.24 15.00 13.27
C THR A 137 -8.69 14.56 11.92
N ILE A 138 -8.90 13.31 11.51
CA ILE A 138 -8.46 12.76 10.22
C ILE A 138 -9.07 13.57 9.08
N ARG A 139 -10.39 13.80 9.10
CA ARG A 139 -11.13 14.50 8.06
C ARG A 139 -10.59 15.91 7.77
N THR A 140 -10.04 16.58 8.78
CA THR A 140 -9.52 17.95 8.67
C THR A 140 -8.00 18.02 8.53
N SER A 141 -7.31 16.90 8.65
CA SER A 141 -5.85 16.82 8.51
C SER A 141 -5.44 16.86 7.04
N GLU A 142 -4.49 17.73 6.70
CA GLU A 142 -3.85 17.74 5.37
C GLU A 142 -2.81 16.61 5.22
N GLN A 143 -2.45 15.96 6.32
CA GLN A 143 -1.42 14.91 6.37
C GLN A 143 -2.02 13.50 6.48
N ALA A 144 -3.34 13.38 6.69
CA ALA A 144 -3.97 12.07 6.83
C ALA A 144 -3.93 11.27 5.53
N GLN A 145 -3.52 10.02 5.62
CA GLN A 145 -3.55 9.08 4.49
C GLN A 145 -4.96 8.46 4.31
N ALA A 146 -5.69 8.27 5.40
CA ALA A 146 -7.06 7.77 5.31
C ALA A 146 -7.99 8.78 4.62
N ASP A 147 -8.67 8.36 3.54
CA ASP A 147 -9.62 9.24 2.85
C ASP A 147 -10.97 9.30 3.58
N LEU A 148 -11.21 10.42 4.24
CA LEU A 148 -12.49 10.79 4.84
C LEU A 148 -13.10 12.03 4.18
N SER A 149 -12.77 12.35 2.94
CA SER A 149 -13.27 13.52 2.22
C SER A 149 -14.80 13.53 2.05
N MET A 150 -15.43 12.33 2.10
CA MET A 150 -16.89 12.18 2.05
C MET A 150 -17.57 12.43 3.40
N VAL A 151 -16.81 12.44 4.50
CA VAL A 151 -17.36 12.65 5.84
C VAL A 151 -17.54 14.16 6.09
N LYS A 152 -18.75 14.59 6.45
CA LYS A 152 -19.03 15.96 6.89
C LYS A 152 -18.57 16.18 8.33
N ASP A 153 -18.99 15.29 9.21
CA ASP A 153 -18.63 15.26 10.62
C ASP A 153 -18.93 13.89 11.22
N ALA A 154 -18.42 13.67 12.43
CA ALA A 154 -18.82 12.58 13.31
C ALA A 154 -19.25 13.17 14.65
N VAL A 155 -20.34 12.67 15.23
CA VAL A 155 -20.95 13.18 16.45
C VAL A 155 -21.24 12.04 17.42
N ALA A 156 -20.72 12.15 18.65
CA ALA A 156 -21.13 11.27 19.74
C ALA A 156 -22.48 11.75 20.28
N THR A 157 -23.51 10.91 20.18
CA THR A 157 -24.85 11.23 20.69
C THR A 157 -25.08 10.67 22.10
N SER A 158 -24.22 9.76 22.55
CA SER A 158 -24.07 9.27 23.92
C SER A 158 -22.64 8.77 24.14
N ASP A 159 -22.33 8.22 25.32
CA ASP A 159 -21.00 7.63 25.59
C ASP A 159 -20.71 6.40 24.69
N THR A 160 -21.76 5.76 24.17
CA THR A 160 -21.64 4.52 23.37
C THR A 160 -22.17 4.65 21.96
N LEU A 161 -22.71 5.79 21.54
CA LEU A 161 -23.32 5.93 20.22
C LEU A 161 -22.66 7.07 19.44
N VAL A 162 -22.13 6.76 18.26
CA VAL A 162 -21.53 7.72 17.33
C VAL A 162 -22.23 7.66 15.98
N GLU A 163 -22.55 8.84 15.44
CA GLU A 163 -23.07 9.03 14.10
C GLU A 163 -22.00 9.66 13.20
N ILE A 164 -21.80 9.09 12.01
CA ILE A 164 -20.90 9.57 10.97
C ILE A 164 -21.73 10.07 9.81
N HIS A 165 -21.72 11.39 9.59
CA HIS A 165 -22.51 12.04 8.55
C HIS A 165 -21.70 12.20 7.27
N LEU A 166 -22.25 11.77 6.13
CA LEU A 166 -21.62 11.84 4.82
C LEU A 166 -22.17 13.00 3.99
N SER A 167 -21.35 13.52 3.10
CA SER A 167 -21.75 14.52 2.08
C SER A 167 -22.43 13.88 0.87
N LYS A 168 -22.08 12.65 0.57
CA LYS A 168 -22.66 11.77 -0.44
C LYS A 168 -22.48 10.33 0.00
N PRO A 169 -23.30 9.38 -0.50
CA PRO A 169 -23.11 7.97 -0.21
C PRO A 169 -21.68 7.51 -0.53
N TYR A 170 -21.09 6.71 0.38
CA TYR A 170 -19.74 6.21 0.26
C TYR A 170 -19.63 4.84 0.93
N ASN A 171 -19.82 3.78 0.16
CA ASN A 171 -19.85 2.40 0.66
C ASN A 171 -18.47 1.86 1.03
N ALA A 172 -17.38 2.50 0.56
CA ALA A 172 -16.03 2.11 0.93
C ALA A 172 -15.61 2.59 2.34
N LEU A 173 -16.44 3.35 3.06
CA LEU A 173 -16.15 3.84 4.42
C LEU A 173 -15.77 2.71 5.38
N LEU A 174 -16.46 1.56 5.31
CA LEU A 174 -16.19 0.43 6.21
C LEU A 174 -14.75 -0.09 6.07
N TYR A 175 -14.19 -0.12 4.86
CA TYR A 175 -12.80 -0.51 4.66
C TYR A 175 -11.82 0.47 5.31
N THR A 176 -12.11 1.77 5.26
CA THR A 176 -11.32 2.79 5.96
C THR A 176 -11.41 2.61 7.47
N LEU A 177 -12.62 2.39 8.00
CA LEU A 177 -12.85 2.20 9.44
C LEU A 177 -12.20 0.91 9.98
N ALA A 178 -12.01 -0.11 9.14
CA ALA A 178 -11.40 -1.37 9.54
C ALA A 178 -9.88 -1.27 9.79
N VAL A 179 -9.22 -0.22 9.32
CA VAL A 179 -7.79 0.03 9.54
C VAL A 179 -7.53 1.33 10.30
N MET A 180 -8.56 2.10 10.61
CA MET A 180 -8.47 3.38 11.29
C MET A 180 -8.51 3.20 12.82
N GLY A 181 -7.36 3.30 13.47
CA GLY A 181 -7.26 3.22 14.93
C GLY A 181 -7.87 4.42 15.63
N VAL A 182 -8.61 4.18 16.72
CA VAL A 182 -9.22 5.23 17.54
C VAL A 182 -8.19 5.78 18.53
N VAL A 183 -8.03 7.12 18.56
CA VAL A 183 -7.12 7.82 19.46
C VAL A 183 -7.87 8.52 20.60
N PRO A 184 -7.27 8.64 21.80
CA PRO A 184 -7.90 9.33 22.93
C PRO A 184 -7.86 10.85 22.74
N GLU A 185 -9.01 11.53 22.80
CA GLU A 185 -9.07 12.99 22.73
C GLU A 185 -8.22 13.67 23.82
N HIS A 186 -8.27 13.15 25.06
CA HIS A 186 -7.58 13.72 26.22
C HIS A 186 -6.05 13.64 26.16
N ALA A 187 -5.48 12.70 25.39
CA ALA A 187 -4.04 12.45 25.30
C ALA A 187 -3.48 12.68 23.88
N TYR A 188 -4.31 13.12 22.94
CA TYR A 188 -3.87 13.36 21.57
C TYR A 188 -3.14 14.71 21.43
N GLY A 189 -2.06 14.72 20.64
CA GLY A 189 -1.29 15.95 20.37
C GLY A 189 -0.11 15.71 19.43
N PRO A 190 0.72 16.72 19.17
CA PRO A 190 1.76 16.69 18.12
C PRO A 190 2.83 15.60 18.27
N LYS A 191 2.92 14.95 19.41
CA LYS A 191 3.87 13.86 19.68
C LYS A 191 3.19 12.53 19.92
N TYR A 192 1.91 12.43 19.58
CA TYR A 192 1.14 11.21 19.81
C TYR A 192 1.81 10.00 19.14
N GLY A 193 2.24 10.12 17.88
CA GLY A 193 2.88 9.02 17.16
C GLY A 193 4.20 8.52 17.76
N GLU A 194 4.88 9.31 18.60
CA GLU A 194 6.10 8.90 19.30
C GLU A 194 5.81 8.11 20.61
N LYS A 195 4.65 8.35 21.22
CA LYS A 195 4.22 7.71 22.47
C LYS A 195 2.70 7.53 22.45
N PRO A 196 2.19 6.65 21.60
CA PRO A 196 0.76 6.49 21.47
C PRO A 196 0.14 5.89 22.74
N VAL A 197 -0.97 6.46 23.14
CA VAL A 197 -1.91 5.91 24.13
C VAL A 197 -3.02 5.24 23.35
N GLY A 198 -3.22 3.94 23.52
CA GLY A 198 -4.20 3.20 22.72
C GLY A 198 -4.91 2.14 23.54
N SER A 199 -5.93 1.55 22.96
CA SER A 199 -6.76 0.48 23.53
C SER A 199 -6.48 -0.89 22.92
N GLY A 200 -5.54 -0.97 21.97
CA GLY A 200 -5.23 -2.17 21.21
C GLY A 200 -4.52 -3.27 22.00
N ARG A 201 -4.19 -4.35 21.28
CA ARG A 201 -3.59 -5.59 21.83
C ARG A 201 -2.20 -5.39 22.43
N TYR A 202 -1.47 -4.40 21.91
CA TYR A 202 -0.09 -4.10 22.30
C TYR A 202 0.09 -2.63 22.69
N LEU A 203 1.11 -2.37 23.50
CA LEU A 203 1.61 -1.05 23.86
C LEU A 203 2.97 -0.86 23.23
N MET A 204 3.24 0.31 22.66
CA MET A 204 4.60 0.66 22.23
C MET A 204 5.46 0.97 23.44
N LYS A 205 6.44 0.12 23.70
CA LYS A 205 7.35 0.25 24.85
C LYS A 205 8.55 1.13 24.56
N GLN A 206 9.12 0.98 23.38
CA GLN A 206 10.32 1.66 22.95
C GLN A 206 10.34 1.78 21.42
N TRP A 207 10.83 2.89 20.94
CA TRP A 207 11.11 3.09 19.52
C TRP A 207 12.47 3.77 19.35
N ASP A 208 13.41 3.03 18.79
CA ASP A 208 14.74 3.51 18.41
C ASP A 208 14.72 3.76 16.90
N ARG A 209 14.50 5.01 16.50
CA ARG A 209 14.32 5.38 15.09
C ARG A 209 15.48 4.88 14.23
N GLY A 210 15.14 4.31 13.06
CA GLY A 210 16.06 3.70 12.11
C GLY A 210 16.61 2.35 12.56
N GLN A 211 16.16 1.79 13.70
CA GLN A 211 16.68 0.55 14.23
C GLN A 211 15.59 -0.45 14.60
N GLN A 212 14.71 -0.12 15.56
CA GLN A 212 13.69 -1.04 16.06
C GLN A 212 12.53 -0.34 16.75
N VAL A 213 11.43 -1.07 16.84
CA VAL A 213 10.33 -0.76 17.75
C VAL A 213 9.98 -2.01 18.56
N ILE A 214 9.71 -1.83 19.86
CA ILE A 214 9.36 -2.90 20.80
C ILE A 214 7.93 -2.66 21.29
N PHE A 215 7.10 -3.68 21.11
CA PHE A 215 5.74 -3.72 21.62
C PHE A 215 5.64 -4.77 22.73
N GLU A 216 4.87 -4.46 23.79
CA GLU A 216 4.50 -5.39 24.85
C GLU A 216 2.98 -5.54 24.90
N VAL A 217 2.50 -6.69 25.34
CA VAL A 217 1.06 -6.93 25.51
C VAL A 217 0.43 -5.87 26.39
N ASN A 218 -0.69 -5.33 25.95
CA ASN A 218 -1.54 -4.48 26.75
C ASN A 218 -2.25 -5.33 27.84
N PRO A 219 -1.97 -5.14 29.13
CA PRO A 219 -2.63 -5.89 30.20
C PRO A 219 -4.13 -5.60 30.31
N GLU A 220 -4.54 -4.40 29.90
CA GLU A 220 -5.92 -3.92 29.96
C GLU A 220 -6.70 -4.19 28.67
N TYR A 221 -6.12 -4.94 27.70
CA TYR A 221 -6.82 -5.27 26.46
C TYR A 221 -8.10 -6.06 26.74
N TYR A 222 -9.21 -5.62 26.17
CA TYR A 222 -10.56 -6.16 26.39
C TYR A 222 -10.83 -7.49 25.68
N GLY A 223 -10.02 -7.84 24.67
CA GLY A 223 -10.14 -9.10 23.94
C GLY A 223 -9.27 -10.22 24.51
N ASP A 224 -9.07 -11.25 23.71
CA ASP A 224 -8.25 -12.40 24.08
C ASP A 224 -6.80 -12.00 24.33
N LYS A 225 -6.19 -12.59 25.36
CA LYS A 225 -4.81 -12.26 25.70
C LYS A 225 -3.83 -12.81 24.65
N PRO A 226 -2.99 -11.96 24.02
CA PRO A 226 -1.99 -12.40 23.06
C PRO A 226 -1.08 -13.51 23.60
N ASN A 227 -0.77 -14.51 22.77
CA ASN A 227 0.21 -15.55 23.12
C ASN A 227 1.64 -14.97 23.12
N ILE A 228 1.97 -14.16 22.10
CA ILE A 228 3.24 -13.44 22.01
C ILE A 228 3.15 -12.21 22.93
N LYS A 229 3.98 -12.19 23.98
CA LYS A 229 3.98 -11.12 24.98
C LYS A 229 4.84 -9.92 24.60
N GLN A 230 5.80 -10.13 23.72
CA GLN A 230 6.67 -9.08 23.20
C GLN A 230 6.90 -9.29 21.71
N LEU A 231 6.66 -8.25 20.92
CA LEU A 231 7.03 -8.16 19.53
C LEU A 231 8.12 -7.10 19.38
N THR A 232 9.26 -7.48 18.81
CA THR A 232 10.29 -6.55 18.38
C THR A 232 10.33 -6.52 16.86
N VAL A 233 10.10 -5.37 16.27
CA VAL A 233 10.33 -5.15 14.84
C VAL A 233 11.67 -4.45 14.68
N VAL A 234 12.56 -5.01 13.85
CA VAL A 234 13.87 -4.44 13.53
C VAL A 234 13.90 -4.05 12.05
N PHE A 235 14.44 -2.87 11.77
CA PHE A 235 14.50 -2.33 10.41
C PHE A 235 15.88 -2.56 9.82
N MET A 236 15.97 -3.26 8.69
CA MET A 236 17.24 -3.58 8.04
C MET A 236 17.08 -3.90 6.56
N ASP A 237 18.13 -3.64 5.78
CA ASP A 237 18.18 -3.97 4.37
C ASP A 237 18.09 -5.50 4.12
N GLU A 238 17.69 -5.90 2.89
CA GLU A 238 17.48 -7.30 2.48
C GLU A 238 18.67 -8.20 2.80
N ASP A 239 19.90 -7.75 2.51
CA ASP A 239 21.12 -8.51 2.77
C ASP A 239 21.39 -8.69 4.28
N ALA A 240 21.13 -7.66 5.07
CA ALA A 240 21.26 -7.71 6.52
C ALA A 240 20.20 -8.62 7.13
N ALA A 241 18.97 -8.58 6.63
CA ALA A 241 17.88 -9.47 7.05
C ALA A 241 18.24 -10.95 6.78
N LEU A 242 18.76 -11.27 5.59
CA LEU A 242 19.24 -12.60 5.26
C LEU A 242 20.41 -13.04 6.16
N ALA A 243 21.34 -12.14 6.47
CA ALA A 243 22.43 -12.42 7.40
C ALA A 243 21.91 -12.66 8.83
N ALA A 244 20.94 -11.87 9.28
CA ALA A 244 20.30 -12.04 10.59
C ALA A 244 19.58 -13.38 10.73
N VAL A 245 18.87 -13.81 9.69
CA VAL A 245 18.25 -15.15 9.61
C VAL A 245 19.30 -16.25 9.66
N LYS A 246 20.36 -16.17 8.85
CA LYS A 246 21.47 -17.14 8.86
C LYS A 246 22.20 -17.19 10.20
N GLY A 247 22.30 -16.07 10.89
CA GLY A 247 22.87 -15.95 12.24
C GLY A 247 21.93 -16.32 13.38
N GLY A 248 20.64 -16.52 13.08
CA GLY A 248 19.63 -16.87 14.09
C GLY A 248 19.30 -15.72 15.06
N SER A 249 19.46 -14.46 14.67
CA SER A 249 19.21 -13.29 15.52
C SER A 249 17.79 -12.74 15.41
N VAL A 250 17.01 -13.16 14.42
CA VAL A 250 15.59 -12.80 14.25
C VAL A 250 14.76 -14.07 14.11
N ASP A 251 13.47 -14.00 14.36
CA ASP A 251 12.57 -15.16 14.27
C ASP A 251 11.79 -15.19 12.97
N VAL A 252 11.45 -14.03 12.46
CA VAL A 252 10.81 -13.84 11.15
C VAL A 252 11.55 -12.75 10.40
N ALA A 253 11.75 -12.91 9.10
CA ALA A 253 12.31 -11.85 8.28
C ALA A 253 11.63 -11.81 6.91
N TYR A 254 11.19 -10.62 6.51
CA TYR A 254 10.79 -10.36 5.13
C TYR A 254 11.97 -10.63 4.18
N THR A 255 11.67 -11.20 3.03
CA THR A 255 12.69 -11.50 2.02
C THR A 255 12.15 -11.28 0.61
N SER A 256 13.06 -10.96 -0.31
CA SER A 256 12.74 -10.80 -1.72
C SER A 256 12.65 -12.16 -2.43
N PRO A 257 11.85 -12.30 -3.49
CA PRO A 257 11.87 -13.45 -4.39
C PRO A 257 13.27 -13.77 -4.93
N THR A 258 14.14 -12.77 -5.07
CA THR A 258 15.54 -12.94 -5.52
C THR A 258 16.39 -13.75 -4.54
N TYR A 259 15.98 -13.85 -3.28
CA TYR A 259 16.66 -14.61 -2.23
C TYR A 259 15.92 -15.89 -1.82
N ALA A 260 14.75 -16.17 -2.40
CA ALA A 260 13.88 -17.28 -2.00
C ALA A 260 14.57 -18.67 -2.09
N ASP A 261 15.49 -18.85 -3.04
CA ASP A 261 16.23 -20.10 -3.23
C ASP A 261 17.38 -20.33 -2.23
N GLN A 262 17.63 -19.38 -1.34
CA GLN A 262 18.69 -19.52 -0.33
C GLN A 262 18.34 -20.64 0.65
N LYS A 263 19.33 -21.49 0.97
CA LYS A 263 19.18 -22.48 2.02
C LYS A 263 19.53 -21.89 3.37
N VAL A 264 18.54 -21.81 4.24
CA VAL A 264 18.73 -21.33 5.61
C VAL A 264 18.41 -22.45 6.59
N THR A 265 19.37 -22.76 7.48
CA THR A 265 19.18 -23.78 8.51
C THR A 265 18.20 -23.25 9.56
N ASP A 266 17.36 -24.13 10.11
CA ASP A 266 16.38 -23.83 11.17
C ASP A 266 15.29 -22.81 10.83
N TYR A 267 15.13 -22.48 9.54
CA TYR A 267 14.01 -21.67 9.04
C TYR A 267 13.28 -22.40 7.91
N GLY A 268 12.02 -22.04 7.71
CA GLY A 268 11.22 -22.32 6.53
C GLY A 268 10.95 -21.03 5.76
N LEU A 269 10.76 -21.14 4.45
CA LEU A 269 10.25 -20.05 3.64
C LEU A 269 8.72 -20.17 3.60
N GLU A 270 8.04 -19.12 4.09
CA GLU A 270 6.59 -18.97 3.99
C GLU A 270 6.27 -17.95 2.89
N ALA A 271 5.26 -18.23 2.07
CA ALA A 271 4.80 -17.36 0.99
C ALA A 271 3.32 -17.05 1.18
N TYR A 272 3.02 -15.80 1.48
CA TYR A 272 1.65 -15.35 1.70
C TYR A 272 1.10 -14.66 0.46
N LYS A 273 -0.11 -15.06 0.07
CA LYS A 273 -0.81 -14.45 -1.07
C LYS A 273 -1.21 -13.02 -0.77
N THR A 274 -1.19 -12.21 -1.80
CA THR A 274 -1.42 -10.77 -1.68
C THR A 274 -2.33 -10.23 -2.77
N VAL A 275 -2.79 -9.01 -2.60
CA VAL A 275 -3.26 -8.12 -3.67
C VAL A 275 -2.19 -7.09 -4.03
N ASP A 276 -0.94 -7.31 -3.63
CA ASP A 276 0.18 -6.40 -3.86
C ASP A 276 0.62 -6.44 -5.34
N SER A 277 0.00 -5.59 -6.15
CA SER A 277 0.22 -5.49 -7.59
C SER A 277 1.40 -4.59 -7.91
N ARG A 278 2.25 -5.03 -8.84
CA ARG A 278 3.29 -4.19 -9.47
C ARG A 278 2.81 -3.72 -10.83
N GLY A 279 2.79 -2.41 -11.01
CA GLY A 279 2.34 -1.79 -12.25
C GLY A 279 3.07 -0.48 -12.53
N LEU A 280 2.88 0.01 -13.76
CA LEU A 280 3.49 1.24 -14.26
C LEU A 280 2.40 2.18 -14.74
N ASN A 281 2.41 3.43 -14.29
CA ASN A 281 1.59 4.48 -14.88
C ASN A 281 2.11 4.84 -16.29
N LEU A 282 1.19 5.15 -17.19
CA LEU A 282 1.50 5.61 -18.54
C LEU A 282 0.80 6.94 -18.79
N PRO A 283 1.45 8.09 -18.54
CA PRO A 283 0.84 9.40 -18.72
C PRO A 283 0.20 9.57 -20.08
N VAL A 284 -1.10 9.92 -20.11
CA VAL A 284 -1.92 9.92 -21.34
C VAL A 284 -1.91 11.24 -22.09
N ILE A 285 -1.35 12.30 -21.50
CA ILE A 285 -1.24 13.63 -22.12
C ILE A 285 0.18 13.88 -22.64
N PRO A 286 0.36 14.78 -23.65
CA PRO A 286 1.68 15.20 -24.08
C PRO A 286 2.48 15.86 -22.96
N ALA A 287 3.81 15.87 -23.08
CA ALA A 287 4.69 16.55 -22.16
C ALA A 287 4.29 18.03 -22.02
N GLY A 288 4.17 18.50 -20.77
CA GLY A 288 3.71 19.85 -20.46
C GLY A 288 3.62 20.08 -18.97
N SER A 289 2.56 20.76 -18.53
CA SER A 289 2.29 20.95 -17.11
C SER A 289 0.80 20.84 -16.81
N VAL A 290 0.49 20.52 -15.57
CA VAL A 290 -0.85 20.52 -14.99
C VAL A 290 -0.88 21.44 -13.76
N LYS A 291 -2.05 22.01 -13.47
CA LYS A 291 -2.24 22.86 -12.28
C LYS A 291 -3.15 22.17 -11.29
N THR A 292 -2.78 22.25 -10.01
CA THR A 292 -3.66 21.85 -8.92
C THR A 292 -4.76 22.90 -8.68
N ASP A 293 -5.79 22.52 -7.93
CA ASP A 293 -6.84 23.43 -7.45
C ASP A 293 -6.27 24.64 -6.69
N ALA A 294 -5.11 24.47 -6.02
CA ALA A 294 -4.38 25.54 -5.34
C ALA A 294 -3.53 26.41 -6.28
N GLY A 295 -3.56 26.13 -7.60
CA GLY A 295 -2.81 26.87 -8.61
C GLY A 295 -1.33 26.52 -8.70
N LYS A 296 -0.83 25.53 -7.96
CA LYS A 296 0.55 25.03 -8.10
C LYS A 296 0.69 24.26 -9.40
N GLU A 297 1.73 24.56 -10.16
CA GLU A 297 2.01 23.94 -11.45
C GLU A 297 3.06 22.82 -11.30
N TYR A 298 2.79 21.68 -11.96
CA TYR A 298 3.68 20.51 -11.99
C TYR A 298 3.95 20.12 -13.43
N ALA A 299 5.18 19.66 -13.70
CA ALA A 299 5.46 18.97 -14.95
C ALA A 299 4.60 17.70 -15.04
N ALA A 300 3.99 17.47 -16.19
CA ALA A 300 3.16 16.29 -16.42
C ALA A 300 3.12 15.93 -17.88
N GLY A 301 2.78 14.66 -18.16
CA GLY A 301 2.64 14.15 -19.51
C GLY A 301 3.96 13.66 -20.09
N ASN A 302 3.85 12.86 -21.17
CA ASN A 302 4.97 12.21 -21.83
C ASN A 302 4.69 12.05 -23.31
N ASP A 303 5.57 12.54 -24.18
CA ASP A 303 5.35 12.55 -25.63
C ASP A 303 5.34 11.15 -26.27
N VAL A 304 5.87 10.13 -25.60
CA VAL A 304 5.83 8.73 -26.04
C VAL A 304 4.52 8.07 -25.61
N THR A 305 4.20 8.16 -24.32
CA THR A 305 3.03 7.47 -23.74
C THR A 305 1.72 8.21 -24.00
N CYS A 306 1.72 9.48 -24.40
CA CYS A 306 0.48 10.18 -24.82
C CYS A 306 -0.16 9.53 -26.06
N SER A 307 0.61 8.79 -26.89
CA SER A 307 0.04 7.98 -27.97
C SER A 307 -0.71 6.78 -27.41
N LEU A 308 -2.03 6.70 -27.71
CA LEU A 308 -2.87 5.58 -27.30
C LEU A 308 -2.36 4.25 -27.87
N GLU A 309 -1.90 4.25 -29.12
CA GLU A 309 -1.38 3.06 -29.77
C GLU A 309 -0.09 2.58 -29.10
N MET A 310 0.74 3.50 -28.60
CA MET A 310 1.94 3.14 -27.85
C MET A 310 1.57 2.46 -26.54
N ARG A 311 0.66 3.03 -25.76
CA ARG A 311 0.21 2.43 -24.49
C ARG A 311 -0.43 1.05 -24.69
N ARG A 312 -1.26 0.90 -25.73
CA ARG A 312 -1.85 -0.39 -26.10
C ARG A 312 -0.79 -1.40 -26.54
N ALA A 313 0.18 -0.98 -27.34
CA ALA A 313 1.27 -1.85 -27.78
C ALA A 313 2.16 -2.30 -26.61
N ILE A 314 2.46 -1.42 -25.66
CA ILE A 314 3.15 -1.76 -24.42
C ILE A 314 2.38 -2.86 -23.69
N ASN A 315 1.08 -2.69 -23.46
CA ASN A 315 0.26 -3.69 -22.77
C ASN A 315 0.19 -5.03 -23.52
N MET A 316 0.09 -5.01 -24.87
CA MET A 316 0.05 -6.21 -25.71
C MET A 316 1.37 -6.99 -25.69
N ALA A 317 2.50 -6.31 -25.56
CA ALA A 317 3.81 -6.92 -25.65
C ALA A 317 4.27 -7.61 -24.34
N ILE A 318 3.59 -7.35 -23.22
CA ILE A 318 4.00 -7.88 -21.91
C ILE A 318 3.70 -9.38 -21.79
N ASP A 319 4.74 -10.16 -21.58
CA ASP A 319 4.69 -11.54 -21.11
C ASP A 319 4.72 -11.56 -19.58
N ARG A 320 3.54 -11.65 -18.97
CA ARG A 320 3.40 -11.62 -17.50
C ARG A 320 3.90 -12.89 -16.84
N ASP A 321 3.77 -14.03 -17.51
CA ASP A 321 4.26 -15.31 -16.99
C ASP A 321 5.80 -15.28 -16.86
N ALA A 322 6.51 -14.59 -17.76
CA ALA A 322 7.95 -14.40 -17.66
C ALA A 322 8.35 -13.62 -16.40
N PHE A 323 7.55 -12.64 -15.95
CA PHE A 323 7.81 -11.97 -14.67
C PHE A 323 7.69 -12.92 -13.48
N ILE A 324 6.67 -13.78 -13.48
CA ILE A 324 6.48 -14.76 -12.40
C ILE A 324 7.61 -15.77 -12.39
N ASP A 325 7.90 -16.41 -13.53
CA ASP A 325 8.81 -17.55 -13.61
C ASP A 325 10.28 -17.14 -13.50
N GLN A 326 10.67 -16.04 -14.18
CA GLN A 326 12.08 -15.66 -14.34
C GLN A 326 12.54 -14.59 -13.36
N VAL A 327 11.62 -13.74 -12.88
CA VAL A 327 11.95 -12.63 -11.97
C VAL A 327 11.55 -12.94 -10.53
N LEU A 328 10.35 -13.49 -10.34
CA LEU A 328 9.79 -13.75 -9.01
C LEU A 328 9.99 -15.21 -8.56
N ASN A 329 10.74 -16.04 -9.30
CA ASN A 329 11.00 -17.46 -8.97
C ASN A 329 9.72 -18.25 -8.64
N GLY A 330 8.61 -17.96 -9.33
CA GLY A 330 7.31 -18.59 -9.10
C GLY A 330 6.51 -18.00 -7.94
N HIS A 331 7.01 -16.95 -7.26
CA HIS A 331 6.35 -16.32 -6.12
C HIS A 331 5.52 -15.12 -6.54
N GLY A 332 4.34 -15.36 -7.06
CA GLY A 332 3.40 -14.35 -7.51
C GLY A 332 2.37 -14.90 -8.49
N THR A 333 1.57 -14.02 -9.05
CA THR A 333 0.62 -14.29 -10.13
C THR A 333 0.60 -13.13 -11.13
N PRO A 334 0.32 -13.38 -12.43
CA PRO A 334 0.14 -12.32 -13.40
C PRO A 334 -0.90 -11.30 -12.94
N ALA A 335 -0.58 -9.99 -13.03
CA ALA A 335 -1.50 -8.91 -12.70
C ALA A 335 -2.01 -8.20 -13.96
N TYR A 336 -3.28 -7.81 -13.92
CA TYR A 336 -3.98 -7.11 -15.01
C TYR A 336 -4.67 -5.83 -14.52
N SER A 337 -4.88 -5.69 -13.21
CA SER A 337 -5.48 -4.51 -12.59
C SER A 337 -4.94 -4.31 -11.17
N ILE A 338 -5.22 -3.15 -10.58
CA ILE A 338 -4.91 -2.87 -9.18
C ILE A 338 -5.72 -3.73 -8.21
N GLY A 339 -6.87 -4.22 -8.64
CA GLY A 339 -7.80 -5.01 -7.82
C GLY A 339 -7.80 -6.50 -8.13
N ASP A 340 -6.79 -7.03 -8.81
CA ASP A 340 -6.76 -8.45 -9.18
C ASP A 340 -6.97 -9.37 -7.97
N GLY A 341 -7.82 -10.39 -8.16
CA GLY A 341 -8.21 -11.30 -7.10
C GLY A 341 -9.38 -10.81 -6.24
N MET A 342 -9.79 -9.55 -6.40
CA MET A 342 -10.89 -8.93 -5.66
C MET A 342 -12.18 -8.87 -6.51
N PRO A 343 -13.36 -8.83 -5.86
CA PRO A 343 -14.65 -8.87 -6.59
C PRO A 343 -14.89 -7.67 -7.53
N TRP A 344 -14.19 -6.57 -7.32
CA TRP A 344 -14.27 -5.37 -8.18
C TRP A 344 -13.32 -5.37 -9.37
N ALA A 345 -12.47 -6.40 -9.53
CA ALA A 345 -11.64 -6.55 -10.73
C ALA A 345 -12.48 -7.03 -11.92
N SER A 346 -12.28 -6.41 -13.08
CA SER A 346 -12.94 -6.82 -14.33
C SER A 346 -12.07 -7.81 -15.10
N ASP A 347 -12.68 -8.90 -15.58
CA ASP A 347 -12.02 -9.84 -16.48
C ASP A 347 -11.65 -9.19 -17.84
N ASP A 348 -12.32 -8.09 -18.20
CA ASP A 348 -12.00 -7.32 -19.42
C ASP A 348 -10.64 -6.61 -19.35
N MET A 349 -10.02 -6.52 -18.18
CA MET A 349 -8.64 -6.04 -18.02
C MET A 349 -7.61 -7.05 -18.52
N LYS A 350 -7.99 -8.33 -18.63
CA LYS A 350 -7.07 -9.40 -19.02
C LYS A 350 -6.74 -9.35 -20.51
N LEU A 351 -5.46 -9.41 -20.81
CA LEU A 351 -4.94 -9.39 -22.17
C LEU A 351 -3.91 -10.51 -22.36
N LYS A 352 -3.98 -11.19 -23.50
CA LYS A 352 -2.94 -12.15 -23.89
C LYS A 352 -1.77 -11.42 -24.51
N THR A 353 -0.58 -11.92 -24.28
CA THR A 353 0.65 -11.43 -24.93
C THR A 353 0.57 -11.60 -26.45
N ASP A 354 0.80 -10.50 -27.17
CA ASP A 354 0.80 -10.45 -28.64
C ASP A 354 1.84 -9.43 -29.14
N VAL A 355 3.09 -9.84 -29.16
CA VAL A 355 4.23 -9.01 -29.57
C VAL A 355 4.13 -8.62 -31.05
N ASP A 356 3.69 -9.52 -31.92
CA ASP A 356 3.56 -9.23 -33.35
C ASP A 356 2.39 -8.28 -33.64
N GLY A 357 1.29 -8.44 -32.90
CA GLY A 357 0.18 -7.49 -32.91
C GLY A 357 0.60 -6.09 -32.46
N ALA A 358 1.41 -6.01 -31.38
CA ALA A 358 1.98 -4.76 -30.89
C ALA A 358 2.86 -4.05 -31.93
N LYS A 359 3.79 -4.79 -32.55
CA LYS A 359 4.62 -4.26 -33.66
C LYS A 359 3.76 -3.73 -34.82
N SER A 360 2.79 -4.52 -35.23
CA SER A 360 1.87 -4.16 -36.30
C SER A 360 1.02 -2.92 -35.98
N LEU A 361 0.60 -2.77 -34.71
CA LEU A 361 -0.13 -1.60 -34.23
C LEU A 361 0.74 -0.34 -34.32
N LEU A 362 1.99 -0.42 -33.84
CA LEU A 362 2.94 0.70 -33.89
C LEU A 362 3.28 1.11 -35.32
N ASP A 363 3.47 0.13 -36.24
CA ASP A 363 3.72 0.41 -37.66
C ASP A 363 2.56 1.17 -38.31
N ARG A 364 1.30 0.72 -38.08
CA ARG A 364 0.09 1.41 -38.57
C ARG A 364 -0.08 2.80 -37.96
N ALA A 365 0.34 2.99 -36.72
CA ALA A 365 0.29 4.28 -36.02
C ALA A 365 1.40 5.25 -36.46
N GLY A 366 2.32 4.82 -37.33
CA GLY A 366 3.40 5.66 -37.86
C GLY A 366 4.67 5.69 -37.02
N TRP A 367 4.77 4.84 -36.00
CA TRP A 367 5.99 4.63 -35.21
C TRP A 367 6.98 3.76 -36.01
N LYS A 368 7.90 4.39 -36.75
CA LYS A 368 8.86 3.70 -37.62
C LYS A 368 10.09 3.24 -36.85
N LEU A 369 10.51 1.99 -37.11
CA LEU A 369 11.71 1.44 -36.54
C LEU A 369 12.96 2.12 -37.16
N GLY A 370 13.84 2.67 -36.35
CA GLY A 370 15.12 3.23 -36.73
C GLY A 370 16.20 2.17 -36.93
N ASP A 371 17.33 2.55 -37.53
CA ASP A 371 18.48 1.65 -37.75
C ASP A 371 19.10 1.16 -36.44
N ASP A 372 18.90 1.88 -35.36
CA ASP A 372 19.35 1.53 -34.00
C ASP A 372 18.34 0.65 -33.23
N GLY A 373 17.26 0.24 -33.88
CA GLY A 373 16.21 -0.59 -33.30
C GLY A 373 15.21 0.17 -32.40
N VAL A 374 15.28 1.50 -32.33
CA VAL A 374 14.33 2.32 -31.58
C VAL A 374 13.35 2.99 -32.52
N ARG A 375 12.05 2.90 -32.21
CA ARG A 375 11.01 3.53 -33.01
C ARG A 375 10.99 5.05 -32.85
N GLN A 376 10.51 5.74 -33.88
CA GLN A 376 10.28 7.19 -33.82
C GLN A 376 9.04 7.58 -34.61
N LYS A 377 8.39 8.66 -34.21
CA LYS A 377 7.25 9.27 -34.88
C LYS A 377 7.31 10.79 -34.69
N ASP A 378 7.17 11.56 -35.80
CA ASP A 378 7.10 13.04 -35.80
C ASP A 378 8.26 13.70 -34.99
N GLY A 379 9.45 13.10 -35.03
CA GLY A 379 10.63 13.57 -34.28
C GLY A 379 10.75 13.06 -32.84
N VAL A 380 9.71 12.43 -32.31
CA VAL A 380 9.73 11.81 -30.97
C VAL A 380 10.30 10.40 -31.07
N ARG A 381 11.30 10.09 -30.28
CA ARG A 381 11.86 8.73 -30.15
C ARG A 381 11.11 7.97 -29.07
N ALA A 382 10.86 6.68 -29.30
CA ALA A 382 10.26 5.79 -28.32
C ALA A 382 11.25 5.41 -27.21
N GLU A 383 11.65 6.40 -26.41
CA GLU A 383 12.58 6.25 -25.30
C GLU A 383 11.89 6.68 -24.00
N LEU A 384 11.96 5.83 -22.97
CA LEU A 384 11.36 6.04 -21.66
C LEU A 384 12.39 5.84 -20.55
N THR A 385 12.29 6.59 -19.48
CA THR A 385 12.91 6.25 -18.20
C THR A 385 11.87 5.53 -17.35
N LEU A 386 12.26 4.41 -16.73
CA LEU A 386 11.44 3.69 -15.77
C LEU A 386 12.06 3.82 -14.39
N TYR A 387 11.41 4.60 -13.53
CA TYR A 387 11.86 4.77 -12.16
C TYR A 387 11.41 3.63 -11.27
N TYR A 388 12.26 3.28 -10.30
CA TYR A 388 11.96 2.33 -9.23
C TYR A 388 12.74 2.71 -7.96
N THR A 389 12.26 2.30 -6.77
CA THR A 389 12.97 2.61 -5.52
C THR A 389 14.27 1.81 -5.42
N ALA A 390 15.35 2.52 -5.17
CA ALA A 390 16.67 1.92 -4.96
C ALA A 390 16.65 1.05 -3.69
N GLY A 391 17.34 -0.10 -3.73
CA GLY A 391 17.37 -1.05 -2.61
C GLY A 391 16.30 -2.15 -2.68
N ASP A 392 15.30 -2.03 -3.55
CA ASP A 392 14.31 -3.10 -3.83
C ASP A 392 14.80 -3.95 -5.02
N SER A 393 15.33 -5.12 -4.69
CA SER A 393 15.90 -6.03 -5.69
C SER A 393 14.86 -6.61 -6.66
N ALA A 394 13.63 -6.81 -6.19
CA ALA A 394 12.52 -7.31 -7.01
C ALA A 394 12.07 -6.26 -8.03
N ARG A 395 11.84 -5.01 -7.60
CA ARG A 395 11.51 -3.91 -8.52
C ARG A 395 12.61 -3.66 -9.53
N GLN A 396 13.89 -3.74 -9.12
CA GLN A 396 15.02 -3.63 -10.04
C GLN A 396 15.00 -4.73 -11.11
N ALA A 397 14.80 -5.97 -10.71
CA ALA A 397 14.74 -7.11 -11.63
C ALA A 397 13.54 -6.98 -12.59
N MET A 398 12.37 -6.60 -12.08
CA MET A 398 11.18 -6.36 -12.90
C MET A 398 11.37 -5.20 -13.88
N ALA A 399 12.00 -4.11 -13.47
CA ALA A 399 12.28 -2.97 -14.36
C ALA A 399 13.23 -3.37 -15.50
N ASN A 400 14.22 -4.21 -15.23
CA ASN A 400 15.12 -4.74 -16.25
C ASN A 400 14.38 -5.68 -17.22
N GLU A 401 13.53 -6.56 -16.72
CA GLU A 401 12.73 -7.46 -17.58
C GLU A 401 11.73 -6.65 -18.43
N PHE A 402 11.06 -5.65 -17.87
CA PHE A 402 10.22 -4.76 -18.64
C PHE A 402 11.00 -4.09 -19.79
N ALA A 403 12.22 -3.59 -19.51
CA ALA A 403 13.07 -2.99 -20.54
C ALA A 403 13.46 -4.00 -21.63
N ASN A 404 13.71 -5.25 -21.29
CA ASN A 404 14.00 -6.32 -22.26
C ASN A 404 12.80 -6.59 -23.18
N GLN A 405 11.60 -6.74 -22.61
CA GLN A 405 10.39 -6.99 -23.40
C GLN A 405 10.03 -5.79 -24.30
N MET A 406 10.18 -4.57 -23.81
CA MET A 406 9.91 -3.36 -24.60
C MET A 406 10.85 -3.21 -25.79
N LYS A 407 12.08 -3.67 -25.70
CA LYS A 407 13.05 -3.70 -26.80
C LYS A 407 12.53 -4.52 -28.00
N GLU A 408 11.78 -5.59 -27.75
CA GLU A 408 11.20 -6.44 -28.81
C GLU A 408 10.23 -5.67 -29.72
N ILE A 409 9.57 -4.64 -29.20
CA ILE A 409 8.64 -3.81 -29.97
C ILE A 409 9.27 -2.47 -30.40
N GLY A 410 10.59 -2.28 -30.18
CA GLY A 410 11.33 -1.09 -30.57
C GLY A 410 11.14 0.11 -29.65
N VAL A 411 10.81 -0.12 -28.37
CA VAL A 411 10.77 0.88 -27.31
C VAL A 411 12.00 0.70 -26.41
N LYS A 412 12.81 1.75 -26.29
CA LYS A 412 13.97 1.75 -25.40
C LYS A 412 13.55 2.23 -24.02
N VAL A 413 13.70 1.37 -23.02
CA VAL A 413 13.46 1.73 -21.62
C VAL A 413 14.77 1.72 -20.88
N THR A 414 15.01 2.78 -20.08
CA THR A 414 16.18 2.90 -19.20
C THR A 414 15.73 2.81 -17.74
N PRO A 415 15.95 1.68 -17.05
CA PRO A 415 15.67 1.58 -15.63
C PRO A 415 16.52 2.54 -14.80
N ALA A 416 15.92 3.21 -13.80
CA ALA A 416 16.59 4.19 -12.94
C ALA A 416 16.16 3.99 -11.47
N GLY A 417 17.07 3.43 -10.65
CA GLY A 417 16.87 3.30 -9.21
C GLY A 417 17.08 4.64 -8.51
N LYS A 418 16.09 5.11 -7.74
CA LYS A 418 16.05 6.40 -7.07
C LYS A 418 15.45 6.31 -5.68
N SER A 419 15.63 7.34 -4.85
CA SER A 419 14.84 7.52 -3.63
C SER A 419 13.40 7.88 -3.97
N TRP A 420 12.47 7.64 -3.04
CA TRP A 420 11.07 8.04 -3.23
C TRP A 420 10.92 9.54 -3.46
N ASP A 421 11.68 10.40 -2.76
CA ASP A 421 11.66 11.85 -2.96
C ASP A 421 11.99 12.23 -4.42
N GLU A 422 13.02 11.60 -5.02
CA GLU A 422 13.36 11.82 -6.42
C GLU A 422 12.30 11.22 -7.37
N ILE A 423 11.71 10.07 -7.05
CA ILE A 423 10.66 9.42 -7.85
C ILE A 423 9.42 10.30 -7.92
N TYR A 424 8.99 10.89 -6.80
CA TYR A 424 7.82 11.76 -6.76
C TYR A 424 7.96 13.03 -7.64
N GLU A 425 9.18 13.48 -7.94
CA GLU A 425 9.40 14.56 -8.91
C GLU A 425 9.02 14.15 -10.35
N HIS A 426 8.98 12.84 -10.64
CA HIS A 426 8.71 12.27 -11.96
C HIS A 426 7.35 11.57 -12.09
N GLN A 427 6.59 11.46 -11.02
CA GLN A 427 5.37 10.63 -10.94
C GLN A 427 4.30 10.92 -12.02
N PHE A 428 4.27 12.13 -12.56
CA PHE A 428 3.32 12.54 -13.60
C PHE A 428 3.95 12.63 -15.00
N THR A 429 5.26 12.43 -15.14
CA THR A 429 5.99 12.57 -16.41
C THR A 429 6.49 11.26 -16.96
N ASP A 430 6.85 10.33 -16.09
CA ASP A 430 7.54 9.10 -16.47
C ASP A 430 6.85 7.87 -15.87
N PRO A 431 7.00 6.69 -16.48
CA PRO A 431 6.62 5.44 -15.85
C PRO A 431 7.41 5.20 -14.55
N VAL A 432 6.70 4.82 -13.50
CA VAL A 432 7.25 4.42 -12.21
C VAL A 432 6.79 3.02 -11.88
N MET A 433 7.68 2.17 -11.35
CA MET A 433 7.37 0.82 -10.87
C MET A 433 6.73 0.94 -9.48
N TRP A 434 5.42 1.15 -9.48
CA TRP A 434 4.62 1.26 -8.27
C TRP A 434 4.36 -0.11 -7.63
N GLY A 435 4.02 -0.09 -6.36
CA GLY A 435 3.34 -1.17 -5.67
C GLY A 435 2.01 -0.66 -5.15
N TRP A 436 0.94 -1.38 -5.44
CA TRP A 436 -0.42 -1.03 -5.07
C TRP A 436 -1.19 -2.26 -4.62
N GLY A 437 -2.27 -2.02 -3.95
CA GLY A 437 -3.24 -3.03 -3.60
C GLY A 437 -3.65 -2.91 -2.16
N SER A 438 -4.89 -2.55 -1.95
CA SER A 438 -5.56 -2.60 -0.68
C SER A 438 -6.72 -3.58 -0.73
N ASN A 439 -7.26 -3.88 0.42
CA ASN A 439 -8.48 -4.69 0.53
C ASN A 439 -9.74 -3.83 0.31
N SER A 440 -9.59 -2.69 -0.38
CA SER A 440 -10.66 -1.72 -0.66
C SER A 440 -10.73 -1.39 -2.16
N PRO A 441 -11.93 -1.20 -2.72
CA PRO A 441 -12.08 -0.72 -4.09
C PRO A 441 -11.69 0.76 -4.26
N SER A 442 -11.41 1.50 -3.17
CA SER A 442 -11.00 2.90 -3.23
C SER A 442 -9.73 3.12 -4.05
N ASP A 443 -8.81 2.15 -4.08
CA ASP A 443 -7.62 2.23 -4.93
C ASP A 443 -7.97 2.37 -6.42
N VAL A 444 -9.01 1.65 -6.88
CA VAL A 444 -9.48 1.78 -8.28
C VAL A 444 -9.98 3.20 -8.53
N TYR A 445 -10.64 3.81 -7.54
CA TYR A 445 -11.10 5.20 -7.62
C TYR A 445 -9.93 6.17 -7.69
N GLU A 446 -9.03 6.10 -6.73
CA GLU A 446 -7.96 7.08 -6.52
C GLU A 446 -6.98 7.18 -7.71
N ILE A 447 -6.66 6.06 -8.36
CA ILE A 447 -5.72 6.08 -9.49
C ILE A 447 -6.38 6.37 -10.84
N ASN A 448 -7.73 6.32 -10.94
CA ASN A 448 -8.42 6.43 -12.24
C ASN A 448 -9.45 7.56 -12.31
N TYR A 449 -9.92 8.10 -11.19
CA TYR A 449 -10.80 9.26 -11.18
C TYR A 449 -10.05 10.49 -11.69
N SER A 450 -10.69 11.31 -12.53
CA SER A 450 -10.04 12.48 -13.15
C SER A 450 -9.42 13.43 -12.13
N LYS A 451 -9.96 13.47 -10.90
CA LYS A 451 -9.48 14.27 -9.77
C LYS A 451 -8.92 13.38 -8.65
N GLY A 452 -8.66 12.11 -8.93
CA GLY A 452 -8.07 11.19 -7.97
C GLY A 452 -6.69 11.68 -7.52
N ALA A 453 -6.41 11.50 -6.24
CA ALA A 453 -5.17 11.97 -5.65
C ALA A 453 -3.94 11.32 -6.29
N MET A 454 -4.09 10.10 -6.77
CA MET A 454 -3.02 9.24 -7.30
C MET A 454 -3.16 8.96 -8.79
N ASN A 455 -3.85 9.85 -9.50
CA ASN A 455 -4.02 9.76 -10.97
C ASN A 455 -2.71 10.11 -11.71
N TYR A 456 -1.68 9.30 -11.50
CA TYR A 456 -0.35 9.49 -12.10
C TYR A 456 -0.32 9.33 -13.62
N ALA A 457 -1.35 8.71 -14.20
CA ALA A 457 -1.52 8.64 -15.64
C ALA A 457 -2.05 9.94 -16.26
N CYS A 458 -2.46 10.92 -15.46
CA CYS A 458 -3.12 12.16 -15.91
C CYS A 458 -4.34 11.86 -16.79
N TYR A 459 -5.11 10.83 -16.46
CA TYR A 459 -6.29 10.39 -17.18
C TYR A 459 -7.51 11.22 -16.79
N ALA A 460 -8.38 11.51 -17.76
CA ALA A 460 -9.66 12.14 -17.50
C ALA A 460 -10.74 11.61 -18.45
N SER A 461 -11.87 11.20 -17.89
CA SER A 461 -13.04 10.72 -18.63
C SER A 461 -14.30 10.90 -17.78
N ASP A 462 -15.24 11.71 -18.27
CA ASP A 462 -16.53 11.90 -17.61
C ASP A 462 -17.32 10.57 -17.46
N THR A 463 -17.17 9.65 -18.42
CA THR A 463 -17.82 8.34 -18.40
C THR A 463 -17.23 7.44 -17.30
N THR A 464 -15.90 7.36 -17.23
CA THR A 464 -15.21 6.59 -16.18
C THR A 464 -15.53 7.17 -14.80
N ASP A 465 -15.44 8.50 -14.63
CA ASP A 465 -15.77 9.18 -13.38
C ASP A 465 -17.21 8.89 -12.94
N ALA A 466 -18.16 8.92 -13.88
CA ALA A 466 -19.56 8.62 -13.58
C ALA A 466 -19.76 7.17 -13.09
N TYR A 467 -19.05 6.20 -13.64
CA TYR A 467 -19.11 4.82 -13.15
C TYR A 467 -18.44 4.66 -11.77
N LEU A 468 -17.30 5.32 -11.55
CA LEU A 468 -16.62 5.33 -10.25
C LEU A 468 -17.49 5.96 -9.15
N ASP A 469 -18.12 7.11 -9.44
CA ASP A 469 -19.06 7.75 -8.51
C ASP A 469 -20.31 6.87 -8.25
N GLN A 470 -20.85 6.22 -9.30
CA GLN A 470 -21.97 5.29 -9.13
C GLN A 470 -21.60 4.07 -8.29
N ALA A 471 -20.38 3.56 -8.43
CA ALA A 471 -19.90 2.45 -7.61
C ALA A 471 -19.88 2.81 -6.12
N LEU A 472 -19.31 3.97 -5.76
CA LEU A 472 -19.25 4.44 -4.38
C LEU A 472 -20.63 4.76 -3.79
N ALA A 473 -21.60 5.13 -4.64
CA ALA A 473 -22.94 5.51 -4.21
C ALA A 473 -23.88 4.33 -3.96
N GLN A 474 -23.48 3.09 -4.26
CA GLN A 474 -24.33 1.93 -4.01
C GLN A 474 -24.52 1.69 -2.50
N PRO A 475 -25.72 1.27 -2.06
CA PRO A 475 -25.97 1.01 -0.64
C PRO A 475 -25.15 -0.17 -0.10
N GLU A 476 -24.96 -1.18 -0.93
CA GLU A 476 -24.24 -2.41 -0.59
C GLU A 476 -22.96 -2.51 -1.41
N VAL A 477 -21.86 -2.95 -0.78
CA VAL A 477 -20.58 -3.12 -1.45
C VAL A 477 -20.70 -4.02 -2.69
N ALA A 478 -21.40 -5.16 -2.57
CA ALA A 478 -21.58 -6.08 -3.68
C ALA A 478 -22.38 -5.49 -4.85
N ALA A 479 -23.30 -4.55 -4.60
CA ALA A 479 -24.04 -3.83 -5.63
C ALA A 479 -23.14 -2.86 -6.42
N SER A 480 -21.98 -2.50 -5.91
CA SER A 480 -21.01 -1.62 -6.56
C SER A 480 -20.19 -2.32 -7.65
N TYR A 481 -19.99 -3.64 -7.57
CA TYR A 481 -19.09 -4.38 -8.45
C TYR A 481 -19.34 -4.16 -9.96
N PRO A 482 -20.59 -4.19 -10.47
CA PRO A 482 -20.84 -3.93 -11.88
C PRO A 482 -20.41 -2.53 -12.35
N PHE A 483 -20.38 -1.54 -11.46
CA PHE A 483 -19.94 -0.18 -11.80
C PHE A 483 -18.42 -0.07 -11.79
N TRP A 484 -17.74 -0.73 -10.85
CA TRP A 484 -16.28 -0.87 -10.89
C TRP A 484 -15.81 -1.56 -12.17
N HIS A 485 -16.51 -2.62 -12.62
CA HIS A 485 -16.20 -3.30 -13.87
C HIS A 485 -16.39 -2.36 -15.08
N LYS A 486 -17.48 -1.58 -15.13
CA LYS A 486 -17.73 -0.64 -16.23
C LYS A 486 -16.72 0.52 -16.25
N ALA A 487 -16.27 1.01 -15.10
CA ALA A 487 -15.20 2.01 -15.06
C ALA A 487 -13.91 1.47 -15.69
N GLN A 488 -13.64 0.18 -15.51
CA GLN A 488 -12.51 -0.48 -16.15
C GLN A 488 -12.74 -0.71 -17.64
N TRP A 489 -13.93 -1.21 -18.03
CA TRP A 489 -14.33 -1.37 -19.42
C TRP A 489 -15.85 -1.53 -19.56
N ASP A 490 -16.51 -0.65 -20.31
CA ASP A 490 -17.97 -0.70 -20.54
C ASP A 490 -18.36 -1.30 -21.90
N GLY A 491 -17.37 -1.73 -22.69
CA GLY A 491 -17.54 -2.24 -24.05
C GLY A 491 -17.17 -1.21 -25.14
N GLN A 492 -16.96 0.05 -24.78
CA GLN A 492 -16.59 1.14 -25.69
C GLN A 492 -15.41 1.95 -25.18
N GLU A 493 -15.43 2.32 -23.91
CA GLU A 493 -14.37 3.10 -23.26
C GLU A 493 -14.08 2.59 -21.84
N GLY A 494 -13.00 3.07 -21.25
CA GLY A 494 -12.50 2.71 -19.93
C GLY A 494 -10.98 2.65 -19.89
N ILE A 495 -10.45 2.26 -18.73
CA ILE A 495 -9.01 2.24 -18.48
C ILE A 495 -8.30 0.98 -19.00
N ALA A 496 -9.05 -0.04 -19.38
CA ALA A 496 -8.54 -1.33 -19.86
C ALA A 496 -7.52 -1.19 -21.01
N PRO A 497 -6.69 -2.21 -21.26
CA PRO A 497 -5.71 -2.21 -22.35
C PRO A 497 -6.30 -1.93 -23.75
N GLN A 498 -7.54 -2.38 -24.02
CA GLN A 498 -8.28 -2.09 -25.26
C GLN A 498 -8.91 -0.69 -25.25
N GLY A 499 -9.05 -0.06 -24.10
CA GLY A 499 -9.51 1.31 -23.89
C GLY A 499 -8.37 2.32 -23.88
N SER A 500 -8.30 3.09 -22.80
CA SER A 500 -7.29 4.16 -22.62
C SER A 500 -5.91 3.64 -22.24
N ALA A 501 -5.79 2.39 -21.75
CA ALA A 501 -4.52 1.73 -21.39
C ALA A 501 -3.65 2.61 -20.49
N THR A 502 -4.22 3.15 -19.43
CA THR A 502 -3.61 4.16 -18.55
C THR A 502 -2.47 3.59 -17.70
N TRP A 503 -2.51 2.29 -17.45
CA TRP A 503 -1.52 1.52 -16.68
C TRP A 503 -1.13 0.24 -17.44
N VAL A 504 0.05 -0.30 -17.11
CA VAL A 504 0.42 -1.67 -17.42
C VAL A 504 0.73 -2.40 -16.11
N TRP A 505 -0.07 -3.41 -15.80
CA TRP A 505 0.10 -4.25 -14.63
C TRP A 505 0.91 -5.48 -15.01
N LEU A 506 1.81 -5.92 -14.12
CA LEU A 506 2.80 -6.96 -14.39
C LEU A 506 2.58 -8.20 -13.55
N ALA A 507 2.60 -8.05 -12.23
CA ALA A 507 2.52 -9.16 -11.29
C ALA A 507 1.89 -8.73 -9.95
N ASN A 508 1.11 -9.61 -9.33
CA ASN A 508 0.86 -9.60 -7.89
C ASN A 508 1.99 -10.39 -7.24
N VAL A 509 2.72 -9.79 -6.31
CA VAL A 509 3.87 -10.42 -5.67
C VAL A 509 3.48 -11.09 -4.37
N ASP A 510 3.91 -12.33 -4.15
CA ASP A 510 3.74 -12.97 -2.85
C ASP A 510 4.66 -12.30 -1.83
N HIS A 511 4.18 -12.12 -0.60
CA HIS A 511 5.03 -11.68 0.50
C HIS A 511 5.76 -12.89 1.09
N LEU A 512 7.07 -12.85 1.05
CA LEU A 512 7.93 -13.96 1.46
C LEU A 512 8.58 -13.67 2.80
N TYR A 513 8.57 -14.68 3.67
CA TYR A 513 9.20 -14.59 4.98
C TYR A 513 9.99 -15.85 5.32
N TRP A 514 11.19 -15.66 5.81
CA TRP A 514 11.89 -16.69 6.56
C TRP A 514 11.28 -16.78 7.95
N VAL A 515 10.73 -17.93 8.31
CA VAL A 515 10.11 -18.17 9.61
C VAL A 515 10.91 -19.24 10.35
N ARG A 516 11.32 -18.94 11.59
CA ARG A 516 12.07 -19.88 12.44
C ARG A 516 11.23 -21.11 12.76
N LYS A 517 11.81 -22.31 12.63
CA LYS A 517 11.15 -23.58 13.00
C LYS A 517 10.73 -23.58 14.46
N GLY A 518 9.53 -24.06 14.72
CA GLY A 518 8.90 -24.04 16.03
C GLY A 518 8.12 -22.76 16.34
N LEU A 519 8.20 -21.72 15.49
CA LEU A 519 7.25 -20.60 15.51
C LEU A 519 6.10 -20.92 14.54
N HIS A 520 4.88 -20.88 15.07
CA HIS A 520 3.65 -21.05 14.29
C HIS A 520 3.03 -19.67 14.04
N VAL A 521 3.18 -19.18 12.83
CA VAL A 521 2.49 -17.98 12.35
C VAL A 521 1.03 -18.34 12.08
N ALA A 522 0.10 -17.56 12.60
CA ALA A 522 -1.32 -17.79 12.38
C ALA A 522 -1.69 -17.62 10.89
N GLU A 523 -2.78 -18.27 10.47
CA GLU A 523 -3.29 -18.17 9.09
C GLU A 523 -3.46 -16.70 8.70
N GLN A 524 -2.84 -16.33 7.58
CA GLN A 524 -2.86 -14.96 7.08
C GLN A 524 -4.06 -14.75 6.15
N LYS A 525 -4.75 -13.62 6.28
CA LYS A 525 -5.66 -13.15 5.25
C LYS A 525 -4.89 -12.71 4.01
N LEU A 526 -5.60 -12.46 2.91
CA LEU A 526 -5.00 -11.89 1.71
C LEU A 526 -4.32 -10.54 2.06
N GLN A 527 -3.00 -10.49 1.92
CA GLN A 527 -2.23 -9.34 2.39
C GLN A 527 -2.31 -8.18 1.38
N PRO A 528 -2.62 -6.95 1.84
CA PRO A 528 -2.48 -5.75 1.03
C PRO A 528 -1.00 -5.41 0.83
N HIS A 529 -0.71 -4.49 -0.07
CA HIS A 529 0.60 -3.85 -0.13
C HIS A 529 0.91 -3.19 1.22
N GLY A 530 2.04 -3.44 1.82
CA GLY A 530 2.19 -3.01 3.21
C GLY A 530 3.58 -3.19 3.83
N HIS A 531 4.61 -3.32 3.04
CA HIS A 531 6.01 -3.28 3.48
C HIS A 531 6.35 -4.19 4.69
N GLY A 532 5.61 -5.29 4.87
CA GLY A 532 5.86 -6.26 5.93
C GLY A 532 4.95 -6.16 7.16
N TRP A 533 4.26 -5.05 7.41
CA TRP A 533 3.38 -4.91 8.58
C TRP A 533 2.20 -5.88 8.56
N SER A 534 1.72 -6.26 7.38
CA SER A 534 0.58 -7.17 7.24
C SER A 534 0.80 -8.51 7.92
N VAL A 535 2.02 -9.03 7.97
CA VAL A 535 2.30 -10.32 8.61
C VAL A 535 2.04 -10.30 10.11
N VAL A 536 2.29 -9.17 10.78
CA VAL A 536 2.12 -9.04 12.23
C VAL A 536 0.70 -8.64 12.66
N ASN A 537 -0.24 -8.47 11.72
CA ASN A 537 -1.63 -8.11 12.03
C ASN A 537 -2.30 -9.08 13.01
N ASN A 538 -1.92 -10.35 12.99
CA ASN A 538 -2.44 -11.39 13.87
C ASN A 538 -1.35 -12.03 14.76
N VAL A 539 -0.31 -11.26 15.09
CA VAL A 539 0.82 -11.75 15.92
C VAL A 539 0.39 -12.19 17.31
N ASP A 540 -0.74 -11.70 17.80
CA ASP A 540 -1.38 -12.12 19.06
C ASP A 540 -1.77 -13.60 19.06
N ALA A 541 -2.11 -14.15 17.90
CA ALA A 541 -2.48 -15.56 17.72
C ALA A 541 -1.28 -16.47 17.43
N TRP A 542 -0.07 -15.93 17.20
CA TRP A 542 1.11 -16.74 16.96
C TRP A 542 1.52 -17.50 18.22
N ASN A 543 2.22 -18.61 18.08
CA ASN A 543 2.72 -19.38 19.20
C ASN A 543 4.00 -20.14 18.88
N TRP A 544 4.73 -20.49 19.92
CA TRP A 544 5.89 -21.36 19.86
C TRP A 544 5.54 -22.79 20.30
N ASP A 545 6.29 -23.79 19.74
CA ASP A 545 6.25 -25.18 20.23
C ASP A 545 6.55 -25.29 21.73
#